data_a60dec02f5e0d055300b97c025e0b834
#
_entry.id   a60dec02f5e0d055300b97c025e0b834
#
_cell.length_a   1.000
_cell.length_b   1.000
_cell.length_c   1.000
_cell.angle_alpha   90.00
_cell.angle_beta   90.00
_cell.angle_gamma   90.00
#
_symmetry.space_group_name_H-M   'P 1'
#
loop_
_entity.id
_entity.type
_entity.pdbx_description
1 polymer ?
#
loop_
_entity_poly.entity_id
_entity_poly.type
_entity_poly.pdbx_seq_one_letter_code
_entity_poly.pdbx_strand_id
1 'polypeptide(L)' 'MLRYKIDILEQLKEKGYTSYKLRKDKLIGEAQIQKIRNGELASKETLNTICKLLSCQPGDILEYIEIDE' A
#
# COMPACT_ATOMS: atom_id res chain seq x y z
N MET A 1 -14.63 9.11 -1.20
CA MET A 1 -13.17 9.23 -1.26
C MET A 1 -12.52 7.84 -1.30
N LEU A 2 -11.37 7.74 -1.96
CA LEU A 2 -10.63 6.48 -1.99
C LEU A 2 -9.82 6.31 -0.71
N ARG A 3 -9.77 5.09 -0.21
CA ARG A 3 -8.96 4.75 0.96
C ARG A 3 -8.50 3.29 0.88
N TYR A 4 -7.54 2.93 1.72
CA TYR A 4 -7.11 1.54 1.83
C TYR A 4 -8.15 0.74 2.63
N LYS A 5 -8.50 -0.43 2.11
CA LYS A 5 -9.42 -1.36 2.80
C LYS A 5 -8.73 -2.10 3.93
N ILE A 6 -7.40 -2.26 3.81
CA ILE A 6 -6.61 -3.09 4.70
C ILE A 6 -5.38 -2.29 5.14
N ASP A 7 -4.70 -2.77 6.17
CA ASP A 7 -3.42 -2.22 6.57
C ASP A 7 -2.35 -2.78 5.63
N ILE A 8 -2.00 -1.99 4.62
CA ILE A 8 -1.06 -2.40 3.56
C ILE A 8 0.28 -2.86 4.12
N LEU A 9 0.86 -2.05 5.03
CA LEU A 9 2.18 -2.35 5.57
C LEU A 9 2.16 -3.62 6.42
N GLU A 10 1.09 -3.85 7.16
CA GLU A 10 0.93 -5.07 7.96
C GLU A 10 0.80 -6.30 7.07
N GLN A 11 0.01 -6.20 6.00
CA GLN A 11 -0.15 -7.31 5.05
C GLN A 11 1.17 -7.65 4.37
N LEU A 12 1.93 -6.62 3.99
CA LEU A 12 3.25 -6.84 3.39
C LEU A 12 4.20 -7.49 4.39
N LYS A 13 4.15 -7.06 5.64
CA LYS A 13 4.98 -7.62 6.69
C LYS A 13 4.68 -9.11 6.90
N GLU A 14 3.41 -9.48 6.86
CA GLU A 14 2.99 -10.87 6.99
C GLU A 14 3.53 -11.74 5.86
N LYS A 15 3.77 -11.14 4.70
CA LYS A 15 4.36 -11.83 3.54
C LYS A 15 5.90 -11.79 3.56
N GLY A 16 6.48 -11.23 4.61
CA GLY A 16 7.92 -11.12 4.73
C GLY A 16 8.51 -9.83 4.19
N TYR A 17 7.68 -8.88 3.78
CA TYR A 17 8.13 -7.59 3.25
C TYR A 17 7.99 -6.51 4.31
N THR A 18 8.98 -6.43 5.21
CA THR A 18 9.00 -5.37 6.22
C THR A 18 9.33 -4.03 5.57
N SER A 19 9.04 -2.92 6.27
CA SER A 19 9.38 -1.59 5.76
C SER A 19 10.87 -1.49 5.46
N TYR A 20 11.69 -2.09 6.31
CA TYR A 20 13.14 -2.12 6.10
C TYR A 20 13.49 -2.82 4.79
N LYS A 21 12.90 -4.00 4.55
CA LYS A 21 13.18 -4.77 3.34
C LYS A 21 12.68 -4.04 2.09
N LEU A 22 11.51 -3.41 2.18
CA LEU A 22 10.96 -2.65 1.06
C LEU A 22 11.92 -1.53 0.64
N ARG A 23 12.52 -0.84 1.59
CA ARG A 23 13.49 0.22 1.31
C ARG A 23 14.82 -0.33 0.83
N LYS A 24 15.33 -1.35 1.51
CA LYS A 24 16.62 -1.94 1.21
C LYS A 24 16.67 -2.50 -0.22
N ASP A 25 15.64 -3.23 -0.60
CA ASP A 25 15.56 -3.85 -1.92
C ASP A 25 14.98 -2.90 -2.98
N LYS A 26 14.73 -1.65 -2.59
CA LYS A 26 14.21 -0.60 -3.48
C LYS A 26 12.89 -0.98 -4.15
N LEU A 27 12.07 -1.76 -3.43
CA LEU A 27 10.75 -2.14 -3.92
C LEU A 27 9.77 -0.98 -3.80
N ILE A 28 9.82 -0.28 -2.67
CA ILE A 28 8.98 0.90 -2.41
C ILE A 28 9.87 1.94 -1.74
N GLY A 29 9.85 3.16 -2.27
CA GLY A 29 10.64 4.26 -1.71
C GLY A 29 10.09 4.78 -0.39
N GLU A 30 10.94 5.43 0.40
CA GLU A 30 10.58 5.96 1.72
C GLU A 30 9.37 6.90 1.67
N ALA A 31 9.34 7.80 0.69
CA ALA A 31 8.23 8.75 0.58
C ALA A 31 6.90 8.05 0.37
N GLN A 32 6.90 6.96 -0.40
CA GLN A 32 5.68 6.19 -0.65
C GLN A 32 5.27 5.39 0.58
N ILE A 33 6.25 4.85 1.32
CA ILE A 33 5.98 4.14 2.57
C ILE A 33 5.32 5.10 3.57
N GLN A 34 5.80 6.35 3.65
CA GLN A 34 5.21 7.34 4.55
C GLN A 34 3.80 7.71 4.13
N LYS A 35 3.54 7.83 2.82
CA LYS A 35 2.18 8.08 2.33
C LYS A 35 1.23 6.96 2.76
N ILE A 36 1.64 5.71 2.57
CA ILE A 36 0.83 4.56 2.95
C ILE A 36 0.57 4.58 4.46
N ARG A 37 1.61 4.85 5.25
CA ARG A 37 1.51 4.91 6.71
C ARG A 37 0.53 5.98 7.17
N ASN A 38 0.47 7.10 6.44
CA ASN A 38 -0.42 8.22 6.75
C ASN A 38 -1.82 8.05 6.16
N GLY A 39 -2.08 6.94 5.47
CA GLY A 39 -3.38 6.69 4.85
C GLY A 39 -3.56 7.38 3.50
N GLU A 40 -2.50 7.98 2.96
CA GLU A 40 -2.56 8.63 1.65
C GLU A 40 -2.30 7.64 0.54
N LEU A 41 -2.93 7.85 -0.61
CA LEU A 41 -2.73 6.97 -1.76
C LEU A 41 -1.30 7.09 -2.27
N ALA A 42 -0.68 5.94 -2.50
CA ALA A 42 0.64 5.88 -3.10
C ALA A 42 0.55 6.11 -4.61
N SER A 43 1.69 6.27 -5.26
CA SER A 43 1.74 6.43 -6.70
C SER A 43 1.25 5.17 -7.42
N LYS A 44 0.89 5.33 -8.69
CA LYS A 44 0.44 4.21 -9.51
C LYS A 44 1.49 3.09 -9.53
N GLU A 45 2.75 3.44 -9.68
CA GLU A 45 3.85 2.46 -9.71
C GLU A 45 3.94 1.71 -8.39
N THR A 46 3.79 2.41 -7.27
CA THR A 46 3.82 1.79 -5.96
C THR A 46 2.63 0.87 -5.76
N LEU A 47 1.44 1.30 -6.18
CA LEU A 47 0.25 0.46 -6.08
C LEU A 47 0.39 -0.80 -6.93
N ASN A 48 1.00 -0.68 -8.12
CA ASN A 48 1.29 -1.84 -8.95
C ASN A 48 2.21 -2.82 -8.22
N THR A 49 3.24 -2.30 -7.56
CA THR A 49 4.19 -3.11 -6.78
C THR A 49 3.47 -3.83 -5.64
N ILE A 50 2.63 -3.11 -4.90
CA ILE A 50 1.87 -3.69 -3.79
C ILE A 50 0.99 -4.84 -4.27
N CYS A 51 0.25 -4.63 -5.35
CA CYS A 51 -0.60 -5.68 -5.93
C CYS A 51 0.22 -6.90 -6.34
N LYS A 52 1.39 -6.67 -6.91
CA LYS A 52 2.29 -7.75 -7.30
C LYS A 52 2.78 -8.53 -6.09
N LEU A 53 3.26 -7.83 -5.06
CA LEU A 53 3.80 -8.47 -3.85
C LEU A 53 2.74 -9.22 -3.08
N LEU A 54 1.52 -8.71 -3.03
CA LEU A 54 0.41 -9.34 -2.33
C LEU A 54 -0.38 -10.30 -3.20
N SER A 55 -0.05 -10.38 -4.50
CA SER A 55 -0.76 -11.21 -5.49
C SER A 55 -2.26 -10.92 -5.47
N CYS A 56 -2.62 -9.64 -5.53
CA CYS A 56 -4.02 -9.22 -5.44
C CYS A 56 -4.35 -8.16 -6.48
N GLN A 57 -5.63 -7.81 -6.55
CA GLN A 57 -6.12 -6.76 -7.43
C GLN A 57 -6.30 -5.46 -6.65
N PRO A 58 -6.30 -4.30 -7.33
CA PRO A 58 -6.51 -3.02 -6.63
C PRO A 58 -7.77 -2.98 -5.79
N GLY A 59 -8.85 -3.63 -6.24
CA GLY A 59 -10.09 -3.69 -5.48
C GLY A 59 -10.00 -4.47 -4.18
N ASP A 60 -8.93 -5.26 -4.01
CA ASP A 60 -8.69 -5.99 -2.76
C ASP A 60 -8.04 -5.11 -1.71
N ILE A 61 -7.41 -4.01 -2.12
CA ILE A 61 -6.66 -3.14 -1.21
C ILE A 61 -7.23 -1.72 -1.11
N LEU A 62 -8.04 -1.31 -2.08
CA LEU A 62 -8.63 0.04 -2.12
C LEU A 62 -10.14 -0.05 -2.17
N GLU A 63 -10.80 0.97 -1.63
CA GLU A 63 -12.24 1.11 -1.74
C GLU A 63 -12.61 2.58 -1.85
N TYR A 64 -13.77 2.83 -2.42
CA TYR A 64 -14.35 4.18 -2.45
C TYR A 64 -15.47 4.24 -1.40
N ILE A 65 -15.45 5.29 -0.60
CA ILE A 65 -16.54 5.54 0.34
C ILE A 65 -17.10 6.93 0.09
N GLU A 66 -18.42 7.04 0.24
CA GLU A 66 -19.09 8.34 0.22
C GLU A 66 -18.87 9.01 1.56
N ILE A 67 -18.54 10.29 1.53
CA ILE A 67 -18.45 11.08 2.73
C ILE A 67 -19.72 11.93 2.78
N ASP A 68 -20.52 11.67 3.77
CA ASP A 68 -21.79 12.36 4.00
C ASP A 68 -21.49 13.52 4.96
N GLU A 69 -21.52 14.73 4.45
CA GLU A 69 -21.27 15.93 5.26
C GLU A 69 -22.54 16.60 5.70
#